data_3f3dee1a6a5ad9f843ee08c229525f41
#
_entry.id   3f3dee1a6a5ad9f843ee08c229525f41
#
_cell.length_a   1.000
_cell.length_b   1.000
_cell.length_c   1.000
_cell.angle_alpha   90.00
_cell.angle_beta   90.00
_cell.angle_gamma   90.00
#
_symmetry.space_group_name_H-M   'P 1'
#
loop_
_entity.id
_entity.type
_entity.pdbx_description
1 polymer ?
#
loop_
_entity_poly.entity_id
_entity_poly.type
_entity_poly.pdbx_seq_one_letter_code
_entity_poly.pdbx_strand_id
1 'polypeptide(L)'
;MNYEQAWQSVLGQLQMEMPRAAFETWVRDTQALSLADGTLTVGVRNAYARDWLENRLASTINRLLVGILNASIEVQFVVADNEDDPIAEDDDASKNKPQRESDG
;
A
#
# COMPACT_ATOMS: atom_id res chain seq x y z
N MET A 1 6.91 -2.89 18.76
CA MET A 1 6.73 -2.00 17.59
C MET A 1 5.39 -2.32 16.95
N ASN A 2 4.57 -1.31 16.72
CA ASN A 2 3.29 -1.56 16.07
C ASN A 2 3.46 -1.52 14.55
N TYR A 3 2.39 -1.89 13.83
CA TYR A 3 2.51 -2.03 12.39
C TYR A 3 2.72 -0.69 11.69
N GLU A 4 2.21 0.39 12.27
CA GLU A 4 2.43 1.70 11.69
C GLU A 4 3.89 2.11 11.78
N GLN A 5 4.51 1.85 12.91
CA GLN A 5 5.94 2.12 13.08
C GLN A 5 6.78 1.23 12.16
N ALA A 6 6.36 -0.02 12.01
CA ALA A 6 7.07 -0.91 11.09
C ALA A 6 7.00 -0.37 9.67
N TRP A 7 5.84 0.11 9.25
CA TRP A 7 5.71 0.66 7.91
C TRP A 7 6.54 1.93 7.74
N GLN A 8 6.59 2.79 8.77
CA GLN A 8 7.44 3.97 8.71
C GLN A 8 8.91 3.59 8.54
N SER A 9 9.34 2.51 9.20
CA SER A 9 10.71 2.02 9.03
C SER A 9 10.97 1.55 7.61
N VAL A 10 9.99 0.85 7.02
CA VAL A 10 10.09 0.43 5.62
C VAL A 10 10.22 1.64 4.71
N LEU A 11 9.38 2.65 4.94
CA LEU A 11 9.42 3.86 4.12
C LEU A 11 10.78 4.55 4.22
N GLY A 12 11.34 4.60 5.42
CA GLY A 12 12.66 5.20 5.60
C GLY A 12 13.73 4.47 4.81
N GLN A 13 13.68 3.14 4.79
CA GLN A 13 14.64 2.36 4.02
C GLN A 13 14.45 2.56 2.52
N LEU A 14 13.20 2.53 2.07
CA LEU A 14 12.93 2.70 0.65
C LEU A 14 13.35 4.09 0.17
N GLN A 15 13.16 5.09 1.00
CA GLN A 15 13.56 6.45 0.64
C GLN A 15 15.06 6.53 0.36
N MET A 16 15.85 5.70 1.03
CA MET A 16 17.29 5.68 0.84
C MET A 16 17.71 4.83 -0.35
N GLU A 17 16.86 3.88 -0.77
CA GLU A 17 17.26 2.89 -1.78
C GLU A 17 16.71 3.17 -3.16
N MET A 18 15.78 4.10 -3.31
CA MET A 18 15.16 4.32 -4.61
C MET A 18 15.21 5.80 -4.97
N PRO A 19 15.06 6.11 -6.27
CA PRO A 19 15.06 7.51 -6.70
C PRO A 19 13.94 8.28 -6.01
N ARG A 20 14.24 9.51 -5.68
CA ARG A 20 13.28 10.33 -4.94
C ARG A 20 11.96 10.49 -5.68
N ALA A 21 12.03 10.70 -7.00
CA ALA A 21 10.81 10.89 -7.78
C ALA A 21 9.90 9.66 -7.71
N ALA A 22 10.50 8.47 -7.80
CA ALA A 22 9.72 7.24 -7.71
C ALA A 22 9.13 7.06 -6.33
N PHE A 23 9.90 7.36 -5.29
CA PHE A 23 9.39 7.27 -3.94
C PHE A 23 8.19 8.19 -3.74
N GLU A 24 8.30 9.42 -4.20
CA GLU A 24 7.23 10.38 -3.99
C GLU A 24 6.00 10.06 -4.82
N THR A 25 6.19 9.45 -5.98
CA THR A 25 5.07 9.11 -6.84
C THR A 25 4.30 7.90 -6.35
N TRP A 26 5.02 6.87 -5.86
CA TRP A 26 4.40 5.57 -5.64
C TRP A 26 4.30 5.17 -4.18
N VAL A 27 5.20 5.65 -3.34
CA VAL A 27 5.39 5.06 -2.00
C VAL A 27 4.95 6.01 -0.89
N ARG A 28 5.19 7.28 -1.04
CA ARG A 28 5.04 8.25 0.05
C ARG A 28 3.64 8.28 0.66
N ASP A 29 2.62 8.13 -0.16
CA ASP A 29 1.24 8.28 0.30
C ASP A 29 0.60 6.97 0.74
N THR A 30 1.39 5.90 0.87
CA THR A 30 0.86 4.63 1.35
C THR A 30 0.64 4.66 2.86
N GLN A 31 -0.29 3.85 3.33
CA GLN A 31 -0.61 3.76 4.74
C GLN A 31 -0.76 2.32 5.17
N ALA A 32 -0.15 1.98 6.29
CA ALA A 32 -0.37 0.66 6.89
C ALA A 32 -1.74 0.64 7.53
N LEU A 33 -2.57 -0.31 7.15
CA LEU A 33 -3.95 -0.39 7.61
C LEU A 33 -4.16 -1.45 8.67
N SER A 34 -3.49 -2.57 8.57
CA SER A 34 -3.65 -3.64 9.54
C SER A 34 -2.52 -4.64 9.43
N LEU A 35 -2.33 -5.39 10.49
CA LEU A 35 -1.39 -6.51 10.50
C LEU A 35 -2.10 -7.67 11.17
N ALA A 36 -2.37 -8.73 10.42
CA ALA A 36 -3.07 -9.88 10.93
C ALA A 36 -2.63 -11.12 10.16
N ASP A 37 -2.46 -12.21 10.86
CA ASP A 37 -2.14 -13.50 10.25
C ASP A 37 -0.92 -13.45 9.34
N GLY A 38 0.08 -12.67 9.76
CA GLY A 38 1.31 -12.59 9.00
C GLY A 38 1.23 -11.72 7.75
N THR A 39 0.17 -10.95 7.60
CA THR A 39 -0.02 -10.07 6.45
C THR A 39 -0.15 -8.62 6.90
N LEU A 40 0.71 -7.78 6.36
CA LEU A 40 0.59 -6.34 6.55
C LEU A 40 -0.17 -5.77 5.36
N THR A 41 -1.34 -5.23 5.61
CA THR A 41 -2.16 -4.64 4.58
C THR A 41 -1.84 -3.15 4.48
N VAL A 42 -1.51 -2.71 3.27
CA VAL A 42 -1.10 -1.33 3.01
C VAL A 42 -2.06 -0.72 2.00
N GLY A 43 -2.61 0.43 2.35
CA GLY A 43 -3.52 1.14 1.46
C GLY A 43 -2.76 2.01 0.48
N VAL A 44 -3.19 1.99 -0.77
CA VAL A 44 -2.62 2.81 -1.82
C VAL A 44 -3.74 3.59 -2.50
N ARG A 45 -3.38 4.61 -3.25
CA ARG A 45 -4.36 5.56 -3.76
C ARG A 45 -5.14 5.08 -4.99
N ASN A 46 -4.55 4.18 -5.78
CA ASN A 46 -5.23 3.69 -6.98
C ASN A 46 -4.60 2.39 -7.42
N ALA A 47 -5.23 1.78 -8.44
CA ALA A 47 -4.79 0.47 -8.93
C ALA A 47 -3.43 0.55 -9.61
N TYR A 48 -3.09 1.66 -10.22
CA TYR A 48 -1.77 1.82 -10.82
C TYR A 48 -0.69 1.72 -9.77
N ALA A 49 -0.87 2.41 -8.65
CA ALA A 49 0.10 2.36 -7.57
C ALA A 49 0.17 0.95 -7.00
N ARG A 50 -0.97 0.29 -6.83
CA ARG A 50 -0.99 -1.08 -6.32
C ARG A 50 -0.17 -2.00 -7.22
N ASP A 51 -0.42 -1.95 -8.51
CA ASP A 51 0.27 -2.84 -9.44
C ASP A 51 1.76 -2.54 -9.48
N TRP A 52 2.12 -1.27 -9.48
CA TRP A 52 3.51 -0.88 -9.51
C TRP A 52 4.25 -1.41 -8.28
N LEU A 53 3.63 -1.24 -7.11
CA LEU A 53 4.25 -1.68 -5.86
C LEU A 53 4.34 -3.20 -5.79
N GLU A 54 3.28 -3.90 -6.20
CA GLU A 54 3.29 -5.35 -6.17
C GLU A 54 4.35 -5.94 -7.09
N ASN A 55 4.52 -5.35 -8.25
CA ASN A 55 5.43 -5.91 -9.23
C ASN A 55 6.88 -5.50 -9.00
N ARG A 56 7.10 -4.38 -8.32
CA ARG A 56 8.44 -3.85 -8.21
C ARG A 56 9.02 -3.86 -6.81
N LEU A 57 8.20 -3.70 -5.80
CA LEU A 57 8.71 -3.52 -4.45
C LEU A 57 8.27 -4.57 -3.45
N ALA A 58 7.29 -5.43 -3.79
CA ALA A 58 6.77 -6.35 -2.80
C ALA A 58 7.85 -7.24 -2.19
N SER A 59 8.74 -7.78 -3.02
CA SER A 59 9.81 -8.63 -2.53
C SER A 59 10.75 -7.88 -1.59
N THR A 60 11.10 -6.66 -1.97
CA THR A 60 11.98 -5.83 -1.15
C THR A 60 11.31 -5.50 0.18
N ILE A 61 10.03 -5.14 0.11
CA ILE A 61 9.28 -4.79 1.31
C ILE A 61 9.13 -5.99 2.24
N ASN A 62 8.83 -7.16 1.67
CA ASN A 62 8.74 -8.37 2.48
C ASN A 62 10.04 -8.65 3.21
N ARG A 63 11.15 -8.51 2.51
CA ARG A 63 12.46 -8.71 3.12
C ARG A 63 12.72 -7.72 4.25
N LEU A 64 12.36 -6.46 4.02
CA LEU A 64 12.53 -5.44 5.05
C LEU A 64 11.65 -5.71 6.27
N LEU A 65 10.41 -6.15 6.04
CA LEU A 65 9.50 -6.43 7.14
C LEU A 65 9.98 -7.59 7.99
N VAL A 66 10.50 -8.62 7.35
CA VAL A 66 11.07 -9.75 8.10
C VAL A 66 12.17 -9.26 9.01
N GLY A 67 13.04 -8.39 8.52
CA GLY A 67 14.12 -7.84 9.35
C GLY A 67 13.63 -6.93 10.46
N ILE A 68 12.62 -6.11 10.16
CA ILE A 68 12.13 -5.13 11.13
C ILE A 68 11.31 -5.79 12.22
N LEU A 69 10.43 -6.71 11.84
CA LEU A 69 9.51 -7.34 12.79
C LEU A 69 10.00 -8.69 13.31
N ASN A 70 11.08 -9.19 12.74
CA ASN A 70 11.67 -10.47 13.13
C ASN A 70 10.63 -11.59 13.05
N ALA A 71 9.84 -11.58 11.98
CA ALA A 71 8.78 -12.56 11.77
C ALA A 71 8.50 -12.67 10.27
N SER A 72 7.88 -13.78 9.88
CA SER A 72 7.50 -13.97 8.47
C SER A 72 6.27 -13.14 8.18
N ILE A 73 6.47 -12.01 7.51
CA ILE A 73 5.42 -11.06 7.20
C ILE A 73 5.41 -10.83 5.69
N GLU A 74 4.21 -10.84 5.11
CA GLU A 74 4.02 -10.48 3.72
C GLU A 74 3.23 -9.18 3.63
N VAL A 75 3.58 -8.35 2.66
CA VAL A 75 2.82 -7.13 2.41
C VAL A 75 1.73 -7.43 1.39
N GLN A 76 0.57 -6.83 1.58
CA GLN A 76 -0.52 -6.87 0.64
C GLN A 76 -1.00 -5.45 0.38
N PHE A 77 -1.08 -5.07 -0.88
CA PHE A 77 -1.51 -3.71 -1.24
C PHE A 77 -2.98 -3.73 -1.65
N VAL A 78 -3.74 -2.79 -1.11
CA VAL A 78 -5.15 -2.64 -1.46
C VAL A 78 -5.40 -1.19 -1.83
N VAL A 79 -6.32 -0.98 -2.75
CA VAL A 79 -6.72 0.38 -3.08
C VAL A 79 -7.65 0.84 -1.97
N ALA A 80 -7.22 1.85 -1.24
CA ALA A 80 -8.00 2.37 -0.12
C ALA A 80 -8.73 3.61 -0.58
N ASP A 81 -10.05 3.57 -0.47
CA ASP A 81 -10.84 4.75 -0.77
C ASP A 81 -10.49 5.83 0.19
N ASN A 82 -10.28 7.00 -0.37
CA ASN A 82 -10.03 8.17 0.42
C ASN A 82 -11.26 9.04 0.31
N GLU A 83 -11.89 9.30 1.44
CA GLU A 83 -13.10 10.11 1.43
C GLU A 83 -12.90 11.46 0.80
N ASP A 84 -11.67 11.93 0.84
CA ASP A 84 -11.36 13.24 0.28
C ASP A 84 -11.14 13.20 -1.21
N ASP A 85 -11.21 12.02 -1.81
CA ASP A 85 -10.96 11.86 -3.24
C ASP A 85 -12.26 11.52 -3.95
N PRO A 86 -12.92 12.52 -4.53
CA PRO A 86 -14.20 12.27 -5.20
C PRO A 86 -14.06 11.40 -6.43
N ILE A 87 -12.85 11.24 -6.95
CA ILE A 87 -12.63 10.43 -8.13
C ILE A 87 -12.63 8.95 -7.79
N ALA A 88 -12.38 8.63 -6.57
CA ALA A 88 -12.33 7.25 -6.16
C ALA A 88 -13.59 6.50 -6.53
N GLU A 89 -14.61 7.24 -6.81
CA GLU A 89 -15.82 6.59 -7.21
C GLU A 89 -15.90 6.22 -8.60
N ASP A 90 -15.38 6.47 -9.38
CA ASP A 90 -15.52 6.03 -10.70
C ASP A 90 -14.88 5.07 -11.19
N ASP A 91 -14.85 5.07 -10.67
CA ASP A 91 -14.43 4.13 -10.97
C ASP A 91 -14.53 3.39 -11.15
N ASP A 92 -14.77 3.51 -10.76
CA ASP A 92 -14.85 2.50 -10.64
C ASP A 92 -15.30 2.28 -10.58
N ALA A 93 -15.66 2.62 -10.39
CA ALA A 93 -15.93 1.99 -10.07
C ALA A 93 -16.34 1.87 -9.98
N SER A 94 -16.52 2.19 -9.84
CA SER A 94 -16.66 1.56 -9.58
C SER A 94 -17.05 1.47 -9.41
N LYS A 95 -17.34 1.49 -9.36
CA LYS A 95 -17.51 1.00 -8.97
C LYS A 95 -17.83 0.72 -8.76
N ASN A 96 -18.01 1.00 -8.60
CA ASN A 96 -18.17 0.40 -8.22
C ASN A 96 -18.69 0.47 -8.11
N LYS A 97 -19.19 0.46 -8.05
CA LYS A 97 -19.53 0.17 -7.65
C LYS A 97 -20.01 -0.01 -7.65
N PRO A 98 -20.35 0.20 -7.75
CA PRO A 98 -20.63 -0.22 -7.51
C PRO A 98 -20.98 0.02 -7.53
N GLN A 99 -21.15 -0.03 -7.31
CA GLN A 99 -21.14 -0.35 -7.07
C GLN A 99 -21.50 -0.27 -7.16
N ARG A 100 -22.01 -0.11 -7.24
CA ARG A 100 -22.11 -0.40 -7.17
C ARG A 100 -22.46 -0.47 -7.60
N GLU A 101 -22.77 -0.11 -7.71
CA GLU A 101 -22.77 -0.51 -7.94
C GLU A 101 -23.07 -0.39 -8.37
N SER A 102 -23.67 0.08 -8.45
CA SER A 102 -23.70 -0.28 -8.62
C SER A 102 -23.84 -0.10 -9.11
N ASP A 103 -24.25 0.03 -9.30
CA ASP A 103 -24.16 -0.28 -9.50
C ASP A 103 -24.10 -0.30 -9.69
N GLY A 104 -24.60 0.19 -9.81
CA GLY A 104 -24.29 -0.29 -9.46
C GLY A 104 -24.06 -0.22 -9.50
#